data_b1d0e767e4d849c27c55f7cf7b5e8ea7
#
_entry.id   b1d0e767e4d849c27c55f7cf7b5e8ea7
#
_cell.length_a   1.000
_cell.length_b   1.000
_cell.length_c   1.000
_cell.angle_alpha   90.00
_cell.angle_beta   90.00
_cell.angle_gamma   90.00
#
_symmetry.space_group_name_H-M   'P 1'
#
loop_
_entity.id
_entity.type
_entity.pdbx_description
1 polymer ?
#
loop_
_entity_poly.entity_id
_entity_poly.type
_entity_poly.pdbx_seq_one_letter_code
_entity_poly.pdbx_strand_id
1 'polypeptide(L)'
;MTPPATETAAGRTEAPAWEAAATRARAAPAALALLLLTYAALAVLWAEPGSNVVLATAGGSPDWLLGPFRALGAGFADGGLSGPLFYAGLWVALALYCGVLAGAGGLAPRTVILAIVAAHVLFALAPPLLSQDVFSYVAYARLDVVHDLNPYLHSPSDVPADPVFPFAGSKDFTTLYGPLFTVLTLPLAKTSIPVAFWTLKAVAALASLGVVALVWWCAQRLGRDPRLPALAVGLNPLVLVHVVGGAHNDALTVLLWMGGVAALIAARPPREAVAGALTTAAGAVKASAGVVAPFMLIGARRRWALLAGAAGAALAVAAVAVVAFGDGALESLGVLSDNQDRTSRWSLPQRAADALASLTGGSAGAIVDYTRAVFGALFVVALALLLRAAWRRRARAIRPPRPAGWATLGLLAASAWLVPWYAIWLMPLAALSTDRRLLVASVVFCAYMMVIAIPLEPFSPH
;
A
#
# COMPACT_ATOMS: atom_id res chain seq x y z
N MET A 1 -26.09 67.63 17.06
CA MET A 1 -25.50 66.30 17.39
C MET A 1 -26.24 65.28 16.59
N THR A 2 -25.65 64.89 15.46
CA THR A 2 -26.17 63.80 14.58
C THR A 2 -25.48 62.49 15.03
N PRO A 3 -26.23 61.38 15.17
CA PRO A 3 -25.61 60.11 15.55
C PRO A 3 -24.84 59.52 14.37
N PRO A 4 -23.77 58.72 14.60
CA PRO A 4 -22.98 58.14 13.56
C PRO A 4 -23.73 56.97 12.90
N ALA A 5 -23.59 56.88 11.58
CA ALA A 5 -24.09 55.78 10.74
C ALA A 5 -23.38 54.48 11.12
N THR A 6 -24.14 53.46 11.51
CA THR A 6 -23.69 52.08 11.65
C THR A 6 -23.46 51.48 10.29
N GLU A 7 -22.20 51.28 9.91
CA GLU A 7 -21.82 50.41 8.77
C GLU A 7 -22.30 48.98 9.06
N THR A 8 -23.30 48.54 8.29
CA THR A 8 -23.73 47.15 8.23
C THR A 8 -22.65 46.34 7.54
N ALA A 9 -21.98 45.50 8.32
CA ALA A 9 -21.09 44.48 7.78
C ALA A 9 -21.87 43.62 6.78
N ALA A 10 -21.52 43.72 5.50
CA ALA A 10 -22.05 42.89 4.43
C ALA A 10 -21.71 41.42 4.72
N GLY A 11 -22.70 40.67 5.20
CA GLY A 11 -22.58 39.25 5.43
C GLY A 11 -22.26 38.56 4.08
N ARG A 12 -21.09 37.94 3.99
CA ARG A 12 -20.80 36.97 2.92
C ARG A 12 -21.80 35.81 3.08
N THR A 13 -22.80 35.77 2.24
CA THR A 13 -23.71 34.63 2.12
C THR A 13 -22.84 33.46 1.61
N GLU A 14 -22.56 32.52 2.48
CA GLU A 14 -21.94 31.24 2.06
C GLU A 14 -22.85 30.62 0.99
N ALA A 15 -22.26 30.26 -0.15
CA ALA A 15 -22.99 29.61 -1.24
C ALA A 15 -23.63 28.30 -0.71
N PRO A 16 -24.87 28.00 -1.08
CA PRO A 16 -25.58 26.82 -0.61
C PRO A 16 -24.77 25.55 -0.91
N ALA A 17 -24.80 24.57 0.00
CA ALA A 17 -24.00 23.36 -0.10
C ALA A 17 -24.20 22.58 -1.43
N TRP A 18 -25.39 22.69 -2.06
CA TRP A 18 -25.67 22.09 -3.37
C TRP A 18 -24.96 22.80 -4.53
N GLU A 19 -24.77 24.13 -4.48
CA GLU A 19 -24.01 24.87 -5.50
C GLU A 19 -22.52 24.49 -5.45
N ALA A 20 -21.96 24.38 -4.26
CA ALA A 20 -20.60 23.89 -4.07
C ALA A 20 -20.41 22.44 -4.56
N ALA A 21 -21.41 21.57 -4.38
CA ALA A 21 -21.40 20.21 -4.90
C ALA A 21 -21.50 20.18 -6.42
N ALA A 22 -22.37 21.00 -7.04
CA ALA A 22 -22.49 21.09 -8.48
C ALA A 22 -21.21 21.65 -9.15
N THR A 23 -20.58 22.64 -8.54
CA THR A 23 -19.31 23.21 -9.00
C THR A 23 -18.20 22.16 -8.98
N ARG A 24 -18.06 21.40 -7.89
CA ARG A 24 -17.10 20.29 -7.80
C ARG A 24 -17.33 19.21 -8.85
N ALA A 25 -18.61 18.83 -9.08
CA ALA A 25 -18.96 17.85 -10.10
C ALA A 25 -18.58 18.30 -11.51
N ARG A 26 -18.75 19.59 -11.83
CA ARG A 26 -18.37 20.19 -13.12
C ARG A 26 -16.84 20.28 -13.30
N ALA A 27 -16.10 20.51 -12.21
CA ALA A 27 -14.64 20.61 -12.25
C ALA A 27 -13.93 19.23 -12.30
N ALA A 28 -14.62 18.15 -11.93
CA ALA A 28 -14.01 16.82 -11.81
C ALA A 28 -13.38 16.27 -13.09
N PRO A 29 -13.96 16.44 -14.32
CA PRO A 29 -13.29 15.98 -15.53
C PRO A 29 -11.96 16.70 -15.80
N ALA A 30 -11.90 18.02 -15.57
CA ALA A 30 -10.66 18.78 -15.74
C ALA A 30 -9.62 18.38 -14.68
N ALA A 31 -10.01 18.23 -13.43
CA ALA A 31 -9.13 17.73 -12.37
C ALA A 31 -8.58 16.34 -12.70
N LEU A 32 -9.42 15.44 -13.23
CA LEU A 32 -9.00 14.10 -13.64
C LEU A 32 -8.01 14.14 -14.81
N ALA A 33 -8.26 14.96 -15.83
CA ALA A 33 -7.34 15.13 -16.95
C ALA A 33 -5.97 15.67 -16.49
N LEU A 34 -5.97 16.70 -15.64
CA LEU A 34 -4.74 17.26 -15.06
C LEU A 34 -4.02 16.23 -14.18
N LEU A 35 -4.74 15.42 -13.41
CA LEU A 35 -4.14 14.34 -12.61
C LEU A 35 -3.43 13.31 -13.49
N LEU A 36 -4.07 12.86 -14.58
CA LEU A 36 -3.47 11.90 -15.51
C LEU A 36 -2.25 12.50 -16.22
N LEU A 37 -2.30 13.77 -16.61
CA LEU A 37 -1.15 14.49 -17.17
C LEU A 37 -0.01 14.60 -16.15
N THR A 38 -0.31 14.89 -14.90
CA THR A 38 0.68 14.91 -13.81
C THR A 38 1.32 13.54 -13.62
N TYR A 39 0.54 12.46 -13.64
CA TYR A 39 1.07 11.10 -13.58
C TYR A 39 1.95 10.76 -14.78
N ALA A 40 1.56 11.17 -15.98
CA ALA A 40 2.39 10.98 -17.18
C ALA A 40 3.72 11.75 -17.06
N ALA A 41 3.68 12.99 -16.61
CA ALA A 41 4.88 13.78 -16.36
C ALA A 41 5.79 13.12 -15.31
N LEU A 42 5.24 12.64 -14.21
CA LEU A 42 6.00 11.91 -13.19
C LEU A 42 6.65 10.64 -13.75
N ALA A 43 5.94 9.84 -14.55
CA ALA A 43 6.48 8.63 -15.14
C ALA A 43 7.63 8.91 -16.14
N VAL A 44 7.54 10.01 -16.88
CA VAL A 44 8.59 10.44 -17.82
C VAL A 44 9.80 11.01 -17.08
N LEU A 45 9.60 11.89 -16.09
CA LEU A 45 10.67 12.44 -15.27
C LEU A 45 11.46 11.33 -14.58
N TRP A 46 10.78 10.25 -14.21
CA TRP A 46 11.41 9.10 -13.55
C TRP A 46 12.26 8.24 -14.47
N ALA A 47 11.96 8.23 -15.75
CA ALA A 47 12.71 7.49 -16.75
C ALA A 47 14.00 8.20 -17.21
N GLU A 48 14.38 9.28 -16.54
CA GLU A 48 15.64 10.01 -16.77
C GLU A 48 16.84 9.10 -16.44
N PRO A 49 17.79 8.92 -17.37
CA PRO A 49 19.05 8.23 -17.11
C PRO A 49 19.91 9.03 -16.12
N GLY A 50 20.07 8.57 -14.91
CA GLY A 50 20.79 9.30 -13.85
C GLY A 50 19.87 9.94 -12.79
N SER A 51 18.56 9.72 -12.90
CA SER A 51 17.62 10.12 -11.87
C SER A 51 17.98 9.49 -10.52
N ASN A 52 18.16 10.33 -9.50
CA ASN A 52 18.40 9.87 -8.11
C ASN A 52 17.22 9.09 -7.51
N VAL A 53 16.13 9.01 -8.24
CA VAL A 53 14.87 8.38 -7.82
C VAL A 53 14.77 6.96 -8.34
N VAL A 54 15.47 6.63 -9.43
CA VAL A 54 15.67 5.26 -9.88
C VAL A 54 16.92 4.73 -9.17
N LEU A 55 16.79 3.55 -8.60
CA LEU A 55 17.88 2.90 -7.89
C LEU A 55 19.03 2.64 -8.84
N ALA A 56 20.04 3.50 -8.76
CA ALA A 56 21.26 3.35 -9.50
C ALA A 56 22.10 2.22 -8.90
N THR A 57 22.59 1.32 -9.73
CA THR A 57 23.73 0.49 -9.40
C THR A 57 25.01 1.33 -9.51
N ALA A 58 26.14 0.86 -8.99
CA ALA A 58 27.42 1.55 -9.07
C ALA A 58 27.85 1.88 -10.52
N GLY A 59 27.22 1.27 -11.54
CA GLY A 59 27.43 1.52 -12.98
C GLY A 59 26.33 2.31 -13.67
N GLY A 60 25.38 2.90 -12.92
CA GLY A 60 24.20 3.57 -13.48
C GLY A 60 23.01 2.64 -13.68
N SER A 61 21.88 3.19 -14.13
CA SER A 61 20.66 2.41 -14.42
C SER A 61 20.74 1.78 -15.80
N PRO A 62 20.64 0.45 -15.95
CA PRO A 62 20.64 -0.18 -17.26
C PRO A 62 19.37 0.20 -18.06
N ASP A 63 19.49 0.23 -19.36
CA ASP A 63 18.43 0.67 -20.28
C ASP A 63 17.09 -0.05 -20.11
N TRP A 64 17.13 -1.36 -19.87
CA TRP A 64 15.92 -2.18 -19.67
C TRP A 64 15.14 -1.78 -18.42
N LEU A 65 15.81 -1.17 -17.43
CA LEU A 65 15.21 -0.73 -16.18
C LEU A 65 14.36 0.52 -16.35
N LEU A 66 14.78 1.42 -17.26
CA LEU A 66 14.11 2.69 -17.53
C LEU A 66 12.81 2.51 -18.35
N GLY A 67 12.65 1.35 -19.00
CA GLY A 67 11.44 1.01 -19.72
C GLY A 67 11.17 1.88 -20.96
N PRO A 68 9.91 1.88 -21.45
CA PRO A 68 9.57 2.56 -22.70
C PRO A 68 9.63 4.09 -22.64
N PHE A 69 9.67 4.68 -21.45
CA PHE A 69 9.74 6.15 -21.28
C PHE A 69 11.16 6.71 -21.32
N ARG A 70 12.19 5.88 -21.43
CA ARG A 70 13.61 6.29 -21.45
C ARG A 70 13.90 7.40 -22.45
N ALA A 71 13.43 7.26 -23.70
CA ALA A 71 13.69 8.24 -24.74
C ALA A 71 13.11 9.63 -24.43
N LEU A 72 11.97 9.66 -23.74
CA LEU A 72 11.32 10.90 -23.29
C LEU A 72 12.02 11.47 -22.05
N GLY A 73 12.43 10.60 -21.11
CA GLY A 73 13.13 10.97 -19.88
C GLY A 73 14.53 11.56 -20.16
N ALA A 74 15.22 11.07 -21.18
CA ALA A 74 16.54 11.56 -21.56
C ALA A 74 16.59 13.08 -21.91
N GLY A 75 15.45 13.68 -22.27
CA GLY A 75 15.36 15.12 -22.52
C GLY A 75 15.41 16.01 -21.27
N PHE A 76 15.36 15.42 -20.06
CA PHE A 76 15.39 16.12 -18.77
C PHE A 76 16.72 15.92 -18.01
N ALA A 77 17.72 15.32 -18.65
CA ALA A 77 18.96 14.81 -18.05
C ALA A 77 19.91 15.88 -17.47
N ASP A 78 19.57 17.16 -17.50
CA ASP A 78 20.48 18.22 -17.07
C ASP A 78 19.97 19.01 -15.87
N GLY A 79 20.49 18.72 -14.69
CA GLY A 79 20.55 19.72 -13.64
C GLY A 79 19.99 19.47 -12.26
N GLY A 80 19.80 18.23 -11.83
CA GLY A 80 19.41 17.95 -10.43
C GLY A 80 17.99 18.38 -10.03
N LEU A 81 17.16 18.78 -11.01
CA LEU A 81 15.79 19.24 -10.80
C LEU A 81 14.77 18.10 -10.76
N SER A 82 15.12 16.90 -11.21
CA SER A 82 14.21 15.74 -11.29
C SER A 82 13.60 15.38 -9.93
N GLY A 83 14.40 15.38 -8.86
CA GLY A 83 13.91 15.12 -7.51
C GLY A 83 12.92 16.17 -7.00
N PRO A 84 13.27 17.47 -6.96
CA PRO A 84 12.35 18.55 -6.57
C PRO A 84 11.06 18.61 -7.41
N LEU A 85 11.16 18.45 -8.75
CA LEU A 85 10.00 18.42 -9.63
C LEU A 85 9.10 17.22 -9.37
N PHE A 86 9.72 16.07 -9.12
CA PHE A 86 8.98 14.87 -8.76
C PHE A 86 8.18 15.08 -7.45
N TYR A 87 8.80 15.67 -6.45
CA TYR A 87 8.16 16.01 -5.18
C TYR A 87 6.99 16.97 -5.37
N ALA A 88 7.22 18.07 -6.05
CA ALA A 88 6.16 19.02 -6.35
C ALA A 88 5.02 18.35 -7.13
N GLY A 89 5.36 17.50 -8.11
CA GLY A 89 4.39 16.74 -8.90
C GLY A 89 3.54 15.78 -8.05
N LEU A 90 4.12 15.13 -7.04
CA LEU A 90 3.35 14.28 -6.12
C LEU A 90 2.35 15.08 -5.28
N TRP A 91 2.74 16.25 -4.77
CA TRP A 91 1.82 17.12 -4.04
C TRP A 91 0.71 17.68 -4.93
N VAL A 92 1.04 18.05 -6.18
CA VAL A 92 0.04 18.43 -7.18
C VAL A 92 -0.90 17.26 -7.46
N ALA A 93 -0.37 16.05 -7.65
CA ALA A 93 -1.16 14.85 -7.85
C ALA A 93 -2.11 14.59 -6.66
N LEU A 94 -1.64 14.75 -5.41
CA LEU A 94 -2.49 14.59 -4.22
C LEU A 94 -3.62 15.64 -4.19
N ALA A 95 -3.32 16.89 -4.49
CA ALA A 95 -4.32 17.95 -4.51
C ALA A 95 -5.39 17.70 -5.60
N LEU A 96 -4.96 17.33 -6.81
CA LEU A 96 -5.85 16.97 -7.91
C LEU A 96 -6.67 15.71 -7.60
N TYR A 97 -6.05 14.70 -6.99
CA TYR A 97 -6.73 13.49 -6.51
C TYR A 97 -7.84 13.83 -5.51
N CYS A 98 -7.58 14.70 -4.53
CA CYS A 98 -8.61 15.19 -3.61
C CYS A 98 -9.75 15.91 -4.35
N GLY A 99 -9.44 16.71 -5.37
CA GLY A 99 -10.41 17.35 -6.24
C GLY A 99 -11.27 16.34 -7.00
N VAL A 100 -10.66 15.31 -7.57
CA VAL A 100 -11.36 14.21 -8.25
C VAL A 100 -12.29 13.46 -7.30
N LEU A 101 -11.84 13.15 -6.07
CA LEU A 101 -12.68 12.50 -5.07
C LEU A 101 -13.87 13.37 -4.67
N ALA A 102 -13.66 14.67 -4.49
CA ALA A 102 -14.72 15.62 -4.12
C ALA A 102 -15.77 15.76 -5.22
N GLY A 103 -15.42 15.57 -6.49
CA GLY A 103 -16.28 15.66 -7.65
C GLY A 103 -16.66 14.32 -8.30
N ALA A 104 -16.39 13.19 -7.64
CA ALA A 104 -16.54 11.84 -8.21
C ALA A 104 -17.91 11.56 -8.83
N GLY A 105 -18.99 12.13 -8.25
CA GLY A 105 -20.35 12.01 -8.79
C GLY A 105 -20.56 12.63 -10.17
N GLY A 106 -19.71 13.56 -10.60
CA GLY A 106 -19.76 14.21 -11.92
C GLY A 106 -19.09 13.40 -13.03
N LEU A 107 -18.37 12.32 -12.71
CA LEU A 107 -17.65 11.50 -13.69
C LEU A 107 -18.51 10.34 -14.19
N ALA A 108 -18.47 10.06 -15.50
CA ALA A 108 -19.12 8.86 -16.04
C ALA A 108 -18.37 7.58 -15.58
N PRO A 109 -19.09 6.47 -15.31
CA PRO A 109 -18.45 5.21 -14.89
C PRO A 109 -17.34 4.72 -15.83
N ARG A 110 -17.57 4.85 -17.14
CA ARG A 110 -16.54 4.48 -18.16
C ARG A 110 -15.29 5.33 -18.05
N THR A 111 -15.43 6.65 -17.84
CA THR A 111 -14.31 7.57 -17.64
C THR A 111 -13.49 7.18 -16.41
N VAL A 112 -14.16 6.83 -15.30
CA VAL A 112 -13.49 6.36 -14.08
C VAL A 112 -12.67 5.10 -14.34
N ILE A 113 -13.27 4.09 -14.99
CA ILE A 113 -12.58 2.82 -15.29
C ILE A 113 -11.38 3.06 -16.21
N LEU A 114 -11.57 3.81 -17.31
CA LEU A 114 -10.49 4.10 -18.26
C LEU A 114 -9.35 4.88 -17.62
N ALA A 115 -9.66 5.87 -16.79
CA ALA A 115 -8.64 6.66 -16.09
C ALA A 115 -7.82 5.79 -15.12
N ILE A 116 -8.47 4.92 -14.35
CA ILE A 116 -7.79 4.00 -13.44
C ILE A 116 -6.89 3.03 -14.23
N VAL A 117 -7.40 2.41 -15.29
CA VAL A 117 -6.61 1.49 -16.12
C VAL A 117 -5.43 2.22 -16.76
N ALA A 118 -5.65 3.42 -17.34
CA ALA A 118 -4.58 4.21 -17.94
C ALA A 118 -3.48 4.55 -16.93
N ALA A 119 -3.84 4.98 -15.70
CA ALA A 119 -2.88 5.27 -14.66
C ALA A 119 -2.08 4.01 -14.24
N HIS A 120 -2.74 2.85 -14.11
CA HIS A 120 -2.06 1.60 -13.78
C HIS A 120 -1.10 1.16 -14.89
N VAL A 121 -1.50 1.24 -16.17
CA VAL A 121 -0.63 0.93 -17.30
C VAL A 121 0.59 1.85 -17.32
N LEU A 122 0.38 3.15 -17.09
CA LEU A 122 1.44 4.15 -17.05
C LEU A 122 2.50 3.78 -15.98
N PHE A 123 2.09 3.52 -14.74
CA PHE A 123 3.03 3.19 -13.66
C PHE A 123 3.57 1.74 -13.75
N ALA A 124 2.85 0.82 -14.38
CA ALA A 124 3.38 -0.50 -14.69
C ALA A 124 4.54 -0.43 -15.70
N LEU A 125 4.49 0.50 -16.66
CA LEU A 125 5.52 0.72 -17.67
C LEU A 125 6.63 1.69 -17.21
N ALA A 126 6.45 2.43 -16.12
CA ALA A 126 7.47 3.29 -15.55
C ALA A 126 8.62 2.47 -14.91
N PRO A 127 9.82 3.02 -14.72
CA PRO A 127 10.90 2.38 -13.97
C PRO A 127 10.49 1.95 -12.55
N PRO A 128 11.30 1.17 -11.84
CA PRO A 128 11.02 0.84 -10.44
C PRO A 128 11.10 2.10 -9.59
N LEU A 129 10.03 2.36 -8.84
CA LEU A 129 9.86 3.62 -8.14
C LEU A 129 10.15 3.46 -6.65
N LEU A 130 11.24 4.09 -6.19
CA LEU A 130 11.59 4.29 -4.78
C LEU A 130 11.73 3.01 -3.93
N SER A 131 11.89 1.83 -4.54
CA SER A 131 12.07 0.58 -3.80
C SER A 131 12.87 -0.45 -4.60
N GLN A 132 13.73 -1.17 -3.90
CA GLN A 132 14.48 -2.33 -4.42
C GLN A 132 13.83 -3.67 -4.09
N ASP A 133 12.68 -3.67 -3.43
CA ASP A 133 12.02 -4.90 -2.96
C ASP A 133 11.78 -5.91 -4.08
N VAL A 134 11.42 -5.42 -5.28
CA VAL A 134 11.21 -6.28 -6.45
C VAL A 134 12.44 -7.12 -6.79
N PHE A 135 13.63 -6.57 -6.63
CA PHE A 135 14.90 -7.30 -6.85
C PHE A 135 15.23 -8.22 -5.69
N SER A 136 14.86 -7.85 -4.46
CA SER A 136 14.97 -8.74 -3.31
C SER A 136 14.08 -9.98 -3.49
N TYR A 137 12.87 -9.85 -4.06
CA TYR A 137 12.03 -11.01 -4.39
C TYR A 137 12.73 -11.98 -5.35
N VAL A 138 13.37 -11.43 -6.39
CA VAL A 138 14.14 -12.23 -7.36
C VAL A 138 15.37 -12.85 -6.71
N ALA A 139 16.08 -12.10 -5.85
CA ALA A 139 17.25 -12.60 -5.15
C ALA A 139 16.92 -13.80 -4.26
N TYR A 140 15.85 -13.72 -3.46
CA TYR A 140 15.39 -14.84 -2.63
C TYR A 140 14.98 -16.06 -3.44
N ALA A 141 14.30 -15.86 -4.58
CA ALA A 141 13.97 -16.96 -5.47
C ALA A 141 15.22 -17.63 -6.07
N ARG A 142 16.25 -16.84 -6.37
CA ARG A 142 17.52 -17.34 -6.93
C ARG A 142 18.39 -18.01 -5.87
N LEU A 143 18.36 -17.58 -4.61
CA LEU A 143 18.97 -18.31 -3.50
C LEU A 143 18.53 -19.78 -3.52
N ASP A 144 17.22 -20.01 -3.56
CA ASP A 144 16.66 -21.38 -3.54
C ASP A 144 16.96 -22.16 -4.83
N VAL A 145 16.57 -21.61 -5.99
CA VAL A 145 16.52 -22.38 -7.25
C VAL A 145 17.85 -22.45 -7.98
N VAL A 146 18.72 -21.45 -7.81
CA VAL A 146 20.00 -21.34 -8.53
C VAL A 146 21.18 -21.74 -7.64
N HIS A 147 21.13 -21.40 -6.36
CA HIS A 147 22.23 -21.60 -5.42
C HIS A 147 22.00 -22.73 -4.42
N ASP A 148 20.81 -23.36 -4.42
CA ASP A 148 20.41 -24.40 -3.48
C ASP A 148 20.53 -23.96 -2.01
N LEU A 149 20.24 -22.70 -1.75
CA LEU A 149 20.28 -22.04 -0.45
C LEU A 149 18.87 -21.62 -0.01
N ASN A 150 18.45 -22.11 1.15
CA ASN A 150 17.12 -21.77 1.68
C ASN A 150 17.02 -20.26 2.01
N PRO A 151 16.08 -19.49 1.39
CA PRO A 151 16.00 -18.05 1.57
C PRO A 151 15.52 -17.63 2.98
N TYR A 152 15.06 -18.55 3.82
CA TYR A 152 14.73 -18.31 5.23
C TYR A 152 15.93 -18.48 6.17
N LEU A 153 17.01 -19.09 5.68
CA LEU A 153 18.24 -19.33 6.44
C LEU A 153 19.41 -18.53 5.89
N HIS A 154 19.36 -18.14 4.62
CA HIS A 154 20.43 -17.46 3.89
C HIS A 154 19.96 -16.11 3.34
N SER A 155 20.90 -15.20 3.22
CA SER A 155 20.71 -13.85 2.68
C SER A 155 21.38 -13.71 1.30
N PRO A 156 20.98 -12.71 0.49
CA PRO A 156 21.68 -12.42 -0.77
C PRO A 156 23.18 -12.17 -0.61
N SER A 157 23.65 -11.72 0.56
CA SER A 157 25.09 -11.52 0.85
C SER A 157 25.89 -12.82 0.87
N ASP A 158 25.26 -13.98 0.98
CA ASP A 158 25.92 -15.28 0.89
C ASP A 158 26.34 -15.61 -0.56
N VAL A 159 25.77 -14.92 -1.55
CA VAL A 159 26.04 -15.10 -2.99
C VAL A 159 26.27 -13.77 -3.71
N PRO A 160 27.29 -12.97 -3.32
CA PRO A 160 27.49 -11.62 -3.83
C PRO A 160 27.86 -11.58 -5.33
N ALA A 161 28.23 -12.72 -5.93
CA ALA A 161 28.49 -12.84 -7.36
C ALA A 161 27.21 -13.04 -8.20
N ASP A 162 26.03 -13.20 -7.58
CA ASP A 162 24.79 -13.33 -8.32
C ASP A 162 24.45 -12.04 -9.09
N PRO A 163 24.06 -12.14 -10.36
CA PRO A 163 23.76 -10.96 -11.18
C PRO A 163 22.66 -10.04 -10.63
N VAL A 164 21.77 -10.53 -9.76
CA VAL A 164 20.73 -9.70 -9.14
C VAL A 164 21.23 -8.94 -7.91
N PHE A 165 22.34 -9.38 -7.30
CA PHE A 165 22.86 -8.81 -6.06
C PHE A 165 23.07 -7.28 -6.09
N PRO A 166 23.61 -6.67 -7.18
CA PRO A 166 23.77 -5.21 -7.24
C PRO A 166 22.46 -4.44 -7.12
N PHE A 167 21.34 -5.05 -7.51
CA PHE A 167 20.01 -4.43 -7.51
C PHE A 167 19.24 -4.67 -6.20
N ALA A 168 19.56 -5.73 -5.45
CA ALA A 168 18.81 -6.09 -4.24
C ALA A 168 18.99 -5.04 -3.12
N GLY A 169 17.91 -4.71 -2.43
CA GLY A 169 17.92 -3.76 -1.31
C GLY A 169 18.19 -4.42 0.05
N SER A 170 17.65 -5.61 0.28
CA SER A 170 17.74 -6.33 1.55
C SER A 170 18.84 -7.40 1.49
N LYS A 171 20.10 -6.97 1.29
CA LYS A 171 21.22 -7.87 1.02
C LYS A 171 21.58 -8.76 2.18
N ASP A 172 21.55 -8.23 3.40
CA ASP A 172 22.02 -8.90 4.61
C ASP A 172 20.89 -9.57 5.40
N PHE A 173 19.71 -9.63 4.83
CA PHE A 173 18.54 -10.20 5.50
C PHE A 173 18.03 -11.43 4.77
N THR A 174 17.60 -12.43 5.52
CA THR A 174 16.78 -13.54 5.03
C THR A 174 15.44 -13.01 4.52
N THR A 175 14.69 -13.85 3.79
CA THR A 175 13.40 -13.39 3.25
C THR A 175 12.43 -12.93 4.34
N LEU A 176 11.86 -11.76 4.13
CA LEU A 176 10.87 -11.13 5.03
C LEU A 176 9.43 -11.41 4.60
N TYR A 177 9.25 -12.26 3.60
CA TYR A 177 7.95 -12.53 2.98
C TYR A 177 7.43 -13.91 3.36
N GLY A 178 6.12 -14.03 3.41
CA GLY A 178 5.49 -15.29 3.75
C GLY A 178 5.70 -16.38 2.68
N PRO A 179 5.60 -17.66 3.05
CA PRO A 179 6.01 -18.78 2.20
C PRO A 179 5.22 -18.88 0.90
N LEU A 180 3.96 -18.47 0.90
CA LEU A 180 3.18 -18.46 -0.35
C LEU A 180 3.75 -17.50 -1.39
N PHE A 181 4.18 -16.30 -0.97
CA PHE A 181 4.78 -15.35 -1.90
C PHE A 181 6.15 -15.81 -2.39
N THR A 182 7.00 -16.30 -1.47
CA THR A 182 8.32 -16.82 -1.83
C THR A 182 8.22 -17.95 -2.84
N VAL A 183 7.32 -18.91 -2.64
CA VAL A 183 7.08 -19.99 -3.62
C VAL A 183 6.58 -19.45 -4.97
N LEU A 184 5.68 -18.46 -4.97
CA LEU A 184 5.17 -17.86 -6.22
C LEU A 184 6.26 -17.17 -7.05
N THR A 185 7.37 -16.76 -6.43
CA THR A 185 8.50 -16.14 -7.15
C THR A 185 9.53 -17.15 -7.67
N LEU A 186 9.58 -18.39 -7.16
CA LEU A 186 10.57 -19.40 -7.57
C LEU A 186 10.65 -19.62 -9.09
N PRO A 187 9.54 -19.66 -9.86
CA PRO A 187 9.61 -19.84 -11.33
C PRO A 187 10.38 -18.72 -12.04
N LEU A 188 10.52 -17.55 -11.44
CA LEU A 188 11.23 -16.41 -12.01
C LEU A 188 12.75 -16.50 -11.83
N ALA A 189 13.24 -17.35 -10.94
CA ALA A 189 14.66 -17.48 -10.61
C ALA A 189 15.56 -17.82 -11.81
N LYS A 190 15.04 -18.64 -12.74
CA LYS A 190 15.77 -19.08 -13.96
C LYS A 190 15.53 -18.19 -15.16
N THR A 191 14.70 -17.15 -15.03
CA THR A 191 14.49 -16.17 -16.09
C THR A 191 15.57 -15.08 -16.05
N SER A 192 15.69 -14.27 -17.09
CA SER A 192 16.54 -13.07 -17.02
C SER A 192 15.97 -12.05 -16.02
N ILE A 193 16.84 -11.27 -15.39
CA ILE A 193 16.43 -10.23 -14.42
C ILE A 193 15.39 -9.26 -15.00
N PRO A 194 15.52 -8.76 -16.24
CA PRO A 194 14.49 -7.95 -16.87
C PRO A 194 13.13 -8.66 -16.96
N VAL A 195 13.10 -9.93 -17.34
CA VAL A 195 11.84 -10.71 -17.45
C VAL A 195 11.21 -10.88 -16.07
N ALA A 196 11.98 -11.25 -15.05
CA ALA A 196 11.49 -11.37 -13.68
C ALA A 196 10.91 -10.04 -13.17
N PHE A 197 11.64 -8.95 -13.36
CA PHE A 197 11.25 -7.61 -12.97
C PHE A 197 9.91 -7.18 -13.61
N TRP A 198 9.82 -7.22 -14.95
CA TRP A 198 8.61 -6.78 -15.64
C TRP A 198 7.41 -7.69 -15.37
N THR A 199 7.64 -8.98 -15.13
CA THR A 199 6.59 -9.91 -14.68
C THR A 199 6.05 -9.52 -13.32
N LEU A 200 6.91 -9.23 -12.34
CA LEU A 200 6.47 -8.80 -11.01
C LEU A 200 5.74 -7.45 -11.05
N LYS A 201 6.17 -6.51 -11.90
CA LYS A 201 5.43 -5.26 -12.13
C LYS A 201 4.04 -5.51 -12.71
N ALA A 202 3.92 -6.38 -13.70
CA ALA A 202 2.64 -6.76 -14.26
C ALA A 202 1.73 -7.42 -13.22
N VAL A 203 2.26 -8.32 -12.39
CA VAL A 203 1.53 -8.96 -11.29
C VAL A 203 1.02 -7.93 -10.28
N ALA A 204 1.87 -6.98 -9.84
CA ALA A 204 1.47 -5.94 -8.91
C ALA A 204 0.37 -5.01 -9.49
N ALA A 205 0.50 -4.62 -10.77
CA ALA A 205 -0.49 -3.81 -11.46
C ALA A 205 -1.84 -4.54 -11.60
N LEU A 206 -1.82 -5.81 -12.02
CA LEU A 206 -3.02 -6.63 -12.15
C LEU A 206 -3.67 -6.91 -10.80
N ALA A 207 -2.88 -7.16 -9.76
CA ALA A 207 -3.38 -7.34 -8.40
C ALA A 207 -4.04 -6.04 -7.89
N SER A 208 -3.43 -4.89 -8.11
CA SER A 208 -4.00 -3.59 -7.74
C SER A 208 -5.30 -3.30 -8.49
N LEU A 209 -5.36 -3.55 -9.80
CA LEU A 209 -6.61 -3.46 -10.58
C LEU A 209 -7.66 -4.44 -10.08
N GLY A 210 -7.26 -5.65 -9.68
CA GLY A 210 -8.15 -6.63 -9.05
C GLY A 210 -8.73 -6.11 -7.73
N VAL A 211 -7.94 -5.43 -6.90
CA VAL A 211 -8.43 -4.76 -5.69
C VAL A 211 -9.48 -3.71 -6.04
N VAL A 212 -9.21 -2.86 -7.03
CA VAL A 212 -10.17 -1.84 -7.48
C VAL A 212 -11.47 -2.46 -8.00
N ALA A 213 -11.37 -3.54 -8.78
CA ALA A 213 -12.53 -4.27 -9.28
C ALA A 213 -13.37 -4.88 -8.13
N LEU A 214 -12.72 -5.45 -7.11
CA LEU A 214 -13.41 -5.95 -5.91
C LEU A 214 -14.05 -4.82 -5.10
N VAL A 215 -13.38 -3.67 -4.97
CA VAL A 215 -13.94 -2.48 -4.30
C VAL A 215 -15.16 -1.96 -5.06
N TRP A 216 -15.08 -1.87 -6.38
CA TRP A 216 -16.22 -1.50 -7.23
C TRP A 216 -17.40 -2.44 -7.02
N TRP A 217 -17.16 -3.74 -7.13
CA TRP A 217 -18.18 -4.77 -6.97
C TRP A 217 -18.78 -4.77 -5.55
N CYS A 218 -17.94 -4.67 -4.51
CA CYS A 218 -18.41 -4.59 -3.13
C CYS A 218 -19.30 -3.35 -2.89
N ALA A 219 -18.91 -2.19 -3.44
CA ALA A 219 -19.69 -0.97 -3.33
C ALA A 219 -21.10 -1.14 -3.94
N GLN A 220 -21.17 -1.73 -5.15
CA GLN A 220 -22.44 -2.04 -5.80
C GLN A 220 -23.31 -3.01 -4.98
N ARG A 221 -22.70 -4.07 -4.43
CA ARG A 221 -23.40 -5.04 -3.57
C ARG A 221 -23.90 -4.44 -2.27
N LEU A 222 -23.25 -3.38 -1.79
CA LEU A 222 -23.67 -2.62 -0.62
C LEU A 222 -24.68 -1.50 -0.97
N GLY A 223 -25.16 -1.43 -2.21
CA GLY A 223 -26.11 -0.42 -2.68
C GLY A 223 -25.53 0.99 -2.79
N ARG A 224 -24.22 1.11 -3.07
CA ARG A 224 -23.50 2.38 -3.11
C ARG A 224 -22.95 2.67 -4.51
N ASP A 225 -22.82 3.96 -4.82
CA ASP A 225 -22.10 4.38 -6.01
C ASP A 225 -20.63 3.92 -5.94
N PRO A 226 -20.15 3.13 -6.89
CA PRO A 226 -18.80 2.56 -6.86
C PRO A 226 -17.72 3.55 -7.30
N ARG A 227 -18.06 4.69 -7.91
CA ARG A 227 -17.09 5.64 -8.50
C ARG A 227 -16.14 6.20 -7.46
N LEU A 228 -16.67 6.76 -6.37
CA LEU A 228 -15.82 7.30 -5.29
C LEU A 228 -14.92 6.24 -4.65
N PRO A 229 -15.42 5.05 -4.23
CA PRO A 229 -14.56 3.99 -3.71
C PRO A 229 -13.46 3.54 -4.68
N ALA A 230 -13.80 3.36 -5.96
CA ALA A 230 -12.82 2.94 -6.96
C ALA A 230 -11.74 4.01 -7.22
N LEU A 231 -12.13 5.28 -7.34
CA LEU A 231 -11.20 6.40 -7.48
C LEU A 231 -10.30 6.55 -6.25
N ALA A 232 -10.86 6.35 -5.05
CA ALA A 232 -10.10 6.47 -3.80
C ALA A 232 -8.95 5.45 -3.71
N VAL A 233 -9.11 4.26 -4.27
CA VAL A 233 -8.05 3.25 -4.32
C VAL A 233 -7.25 3.38 -5.61
N GLY A 234 -7.92 3.42 -6.76
CA GLY A 234 -7.29 3.23 -8.06
C GLY A 234 -6.52 4.44 -8.59
N LEU A 235 -6.81 5.66 -8.11
CA LEU A 235 -6.04 6.86 -8.45
C LEU A 235 -5.27 7.44 -7.25
N ASN A 236 -5.12 6.68 -6.17
CA ASN A 236 -4.32 7.14 -5.04
C ASN A 236 -2.84 7.25 -5.45
N PRO A 237 -2.19 8.43 -5.28
CA PRO A 237 -0.81 8.63 -5.70
C PRO A 237 0.17 7.62 -5.09
N LEU A 238 0.03 7.30 -3.80
CA LEU A 238 0.92 6.33 -3.14
C LEU A 238 0.72 4.90 -3.66
N VAL A 239 -0.53 4.51 -3.96
CA VAL A 239 -0.82 3.19 -4.53
C VAL A 239 -0.20 3.08 -5.93
N LEU A 240 -0.36 4.10 -6.77
CA LEU A 240 0.18 4.07 -8.12
C LEU A 240 1.71 4.12 -8.12
N VAL A 241 2.30 5.03 -7.38
CA VAL A 241 3.75 5.24 -7.34
C VAL A 241 4.45 4.06 -6.68
N HIS A 242 4.05 3.72 -5.45
CA HIS A 242 4.78 2.73 -4.68
C HIS A 242 4.31 1.30 -4.95
N VAL A 243 3.00 1.04 -4.96
CA VAL A 243 2.51 -0.34 -5.09
C VAL A 243 2.64 -0.83 -6.53
N VAL A 244 2.17 -0.04 -7.50
CA VAL A 244 2.25 -0.41 -8.93
C VAL A 244 3.65 -0.11 -9.48
N GLY A 245 4.13 1.11 -9.29
CA GLY A 245 5.45 1.55 -9.76
C GLY A 245 6.60 0.80 -9.09
N GLY A 246 6.54 0.59 -7.77
CA GLY A 246 7.53 -0.17 -6.99
C GLY A 246 7.34 -1.69 -7.03
N ALA A 247 6.31 -2.22 -7.70
CA ALA A 247 6.02 -3.65 -7.81
C ALA A 247 5.85 -4.37 -6.46
N HIS A 248 5.21 -3.71 -5.47
CA HIS A 248 5.09 -4.30 -4.13
C HIS A 248 4.05 -5.42 -4.07
N ASN A 249 4.42 -6.51 -3.40
CA ASN A 249 3.56 -7.68 -3.16
C ASN A 249 2.34 -7.38 -2.28
N ASP A 250 2.30 -6.21 -1.65
CA ASP A 250 1.17 -5.70 -0.89
C ASP A 250 -0.14 -5.68 -1.70
N ALA A 251 -0.05 -5.42 -3.01
CA ALA A 251 -1.21 -5.50 -3.90
C ALA A 251 -1.83 -6.92 -3.91
N LEU A 252 -1.00 -7.96 -3.97
CA LEU A 252 -1.44 -9.35 -3.94
C LEU A 252 -2.06 -9.71 -2.59
N THR A 253 -1.42 -9.28 -1.50
CA THR A 253 -1.94 -9.45 -0.14
C THR A 253 -3.34 -8.85 -0.01
N VAL A 254 -3.51 -7.60 -0.46
CA VAL A 254 -4.80 -6.89 -0.38
C VAL A 254 -5.83 -7.50 -1.33
N LEU A 255 -5.43 -7.95 -2.51
CA LEU A 255 -6.33 -8.66 -3.43
C LEU A 255 -6.94 -9.90 -2.78
N LEU A 256 -6.11 -10.70 -2.11
CA LEU A 256 -6.56 -11.92 -1.43
C LEU A 256 -7.53 -11.62 -0.29
N TRP A 257 -7.19 -10.75 0.66
CA TRP A 257 -8.12 -10.48 1.75
C TRP A 257 -9.35 -9.67 1.32
N MET A 258 -9.26 -8.81 0.29
CA MET A 258 -10.43 -8.18 -0.33
C MET A 258 -11.34 -9.21 -1.02
N GLY A 259 -10.76 -10.23 -1.64
CA GLY A 259 -11.51 -11.39 -2.14
C GLY A 259 -12.28 -12.08 -1.00
N GLY A 260 -11.66 -12.23 0.17
CA GLY A 260 -12.31 -12.73 1.38
C GLY A 260 -13.46 -11.83 1.84
N VAL A 261 -13.29 -10.51 1.87
CA VAL A 261 -14.35 -9.54 2.18
C VAL A 261 -15.50 -9.63 1.17
N ALA A 262 -15.18 -9.73 -0.12
CA ALA A 262 -16.17 -9.89 -1.18
C ALA A 262 -16.96 -11.21 -1.03
N ALA A 263 -16.30 -12.31 -0.66
CA ALA A 263 -16.95 -13.58 -0.38
C ALA A 263 -17.96 -13.49 0.77
N LEU A 264 -17.67 -12.72 1.82
CA LEU A 264 -18.61 -12.47 2.91
C LEU A 264 -19.79 -11.58 2.47
N ILE A 265 -19.54 -10.54 1.67
CA ILE A 265 -20.58 -9.63 1.16
C ILE A 265 -21.51 -10.35 0.20
N ALA A 266 -21.04 -11.34 -0.54
CA ALA A 266 -21.84 -12.13 -1.49
C ALA A 266 -22.95 -12.97 -0.84
N ALA A 267 -22.97 -13.09 0.46
CA ALA A 267 -24.09 -13.58 1.30
C ALA A 267 -24.65 -14.98 0.95
N ARG A 268 -23.94 -15.87 0.25
CA ARG A 268 -24.34 -17.26 0.01
C ARG A 268 -23.43 -18.25 0.74
N PRO A 269 -23.99 -19.26 1.47
CA PRO A 269 -23.19 -20.41 1.91
C PRO A 269 -22.66 -21.10 0.63
N PRO A 270 -21.52 -21.54 0.55
CA PRO A 270 -20.35 -21.88 1.34
C PRO A 270 -19.21 -20.84 1.27
N ARG A 271 -19.48 -19.57 1.07
CA ARG A 271 -18.44 -18.56 0.78
C ARG A 271 -17.64 -18.13 2.01
N GLU A 272 -18.13 -18.42 3.23
CA GLU A 272 -17.34 -18.19 4.44
C GLU A 272 -16.05 -19.02 4.48
N ALA A 273 -16.06 -20.25 4.00
CA ALA A 273 -14.84 -21.05 3.90
C ALA A 273 -13.83 -20.42 2.92
N VAL A 274 -14.33 -19.93 1.76
CA VAL A 274 -13.49 -19.20 0.80
C VAL A 274 -12.93 -17.91 1.41
N ALA A 275 -13.74 -17.19 2.20
CA ALA A 275 -13.29 -15.99 2.89
C ALA A 275 -12.17 -16.28 3.88
N GLY A 276 -12.29 -17.37 4.66
CA GLY A 276 -11.24 -17.83 5.57
C GLY A 276 -9.96 -18.23 4.83
N ALA A 277 -10.10 -19.03 3.77
CA ALA A 277 -8.98 -19.47 2.97
C ALA A 277 -8.20 -18.31 2.34
N LEU A 278 -8.90 -17.35 1.71
CA LEU A 278 -8.27 -16.19 1.08
C LEU A 278 -7.60 -15.26 2.10
N THR A 279 -8.19 -15.09 3.29
CA THR A 279 -7.57 -14.27 4.34
C THR A 279 -6.30 -14.92 4.88
N THR A 280 -6.29 -16.25 5.05
CA THR A 280 -5.10 -17.01 5.45
C THR A 280 -4.03 -16.96 4.37
N ALA A 281 -4.40 -17.15 3.10
CA ALA A 281 -3.48 -17.00 1.97
C ALA A 281 -2.87 -15.58 1.91
N ALA A 282 -3.65 -14.54 2.20
CA ALA A 282 -3.14 -13.17 2.32
C ALA A 282 -2.07 -13.05 3.42
N GLY A 283 -2.31 -13.65 4.61
CA GLY A 283 -1.33 -13.71 5.69
C GLY A 283 -0.06 -14.49 5.31
N ALA A 284 -0.20 -15.53 4.47
CA ALA A 284 0.92 -16.31 3.94
C ALA A 284 1.69 -15.60 2.80
N VAL A 285 1.16 -14.51 2.25
CA VAL A 285 1.92 -13.56 1.40
C VAL A 285 2.61 -12.54 2.29
N LYS A 286 1.86 -11.93 3.23
CA LYS A 286 2.35 -10.91 4.15
C LYS A 286 1.49 -10.86 5.41
N ALA A 287 2.12 -11.05 6.55
CA ALA A 287 1.46 -11.23 7.85
C ALA A 287 0.58 -10.05 8.31
N SER A 288 0.86 -8.85 7.82
CA SER A 288 0.07 -7.63 8.09
C SER A 288 -1.42 -7.74 7.75
N ALA A 289 -1.79 -8.66 6.85
CA ALA A 289 -3.18 -8.99 6.55
C ALA A 289 -3.97 -9.50 7.78
N GLY A 290 -3.28 -9.98 8.80
CA GLY A 290 -3.87 -10.52 10.03
C GLY A 290 -4.79 -9.54 10.77
N VAL A 291 -4.58 -8.23 10.67
CA VAL A 291 -5.41 -7.22 11.35
C VAL A 291 -6.89 -7.25 10.92
N VAL A 292 -7.18 -7.70 9.68
CA VAL A 292 -8.55 -7.76 9.14
C VAL A 292 -9.28 -9.04 9.59
N ALA A 293 -8.55 -10.12 9.85
CA ALA A 293 -9.09 -11.46 10.13
C ALA A 293 -10.11 -11.51 11.28
N PRO A 294 -9.87 -10.92 12.47
CA PRO A 294 -10.84 -10.97 13.56
C PRO A 294 -12.15 -10.24 13.23
N PHE A 295 -12.12 -9.19 12.43
CA PHE A 295 -13.33 -8.50 11.98
C PHE A 295 -14.12 -9.35 10.97
N MET A 296 -13.43 -10.10 10.11
CA MET A 296 -14.08 -11.05 9.21
C MET A 296 -14.76 -12.19 9.99
N LEU A 297 -14.09 -12.72 11.00
CA LEU A 297 -14.67 -13.75 11.89
C LEU A 297 -15.92 -13.23 12.64
N ILE A 298 -15.90 -11.99 13.14
CA ILE A 298 -17.05 -11.35 13.78
C ILE A 298 -18.20 -11.16 12.79
N GLY A 299 -17.89 -10.79 11.53
CA GLY A 299 -18.85 -10.54 10.47
C GLY A 299 -19.44 -11.80 9.82
N ALA A 300 -18.76 -12.94 9.96
CA ALA A 300 -19.21 -14.20 9.37
C ALA A 300 -20.48 -14.73 10.06
N ARG A 301 -21.42 -15.22 9.27
CA ARG A 301 -22.63 -15.90 9.78
C ARG A 301 -22.30 -17.32 10.24
N ARG A 302 -21.52 -18.06 9.46
CA ARG A 302 -21.05 -19.43 9.73
C ARG A 302 -19.56 -19.41 10.08
N ARG A 303 -19.22 -19.00 11.30
CA ARG A 303 -17.84 -18.85 11.77
C ARG A 303 -17.01 -20.11 11.64
N TRP A 304 -17.62 -21.28 11.89
CA TRP A 304 -16.94 -22.55 11.73
C TRP A 304 -16.56 -22.85 10.30
N ALA A 305 -17.38 -22.46 9.33
CA ALA A 305 -17.03 -22.59 7.91
C ALA A 305 -15.84 -21.68 7.55
N LEU A 306 -15.82 -20.44 8.07
CA LEU A 306 -14.68 -19.54 7.88
C LEU A 306 -13.41 -20.12 8.51
N LEU A 307 -13.49 -20.60 9.75
CA LEU A 307 -12.36 -21.23 10.44
C LEU A 307 -11.88 -22.51 9.74
N ALA A 308 -12.80 -23.34 9.23
CA ALA A 308 -12.44 -24.52 8.46
C ALA A 308 -11.71 -24.18 7.16
N GLY A 309 -12.18 -23.15 6.44
CA GLY A 309 -11.48 -22.63 5.25
C GLY A 309 -10.10 -22.06 5.59
N ALA A 310 -10.00 -21.34 6.69
CA ALA A 310 -8.72 -20.81 7.18
C ALA A 310 -7.74 -21.94 7.55
N ALA A 311 -8.21 -22.94 8.28
CA ALA A 311 -7.39 -24.09 8.67
C ALA A 311 -6.94 -24.92 7.47
N GLY A 312 -7.84 -25.17 6.51
CA GLY A 312 -7.50 -25.87 5.26
C GLY A 312 -6.43 -25.13 4.46
N ALA A 313 -6.55 -23.80 4.34
CA ALA A 313 -5.54 -22.98 3.65
C ALA A 313 -4.22 -22.95 4.44
N ALA A 314 -4.26 -22.86 5.77
CA ALA A 314 -3.06 -22.92 6.59
C ALA A 314 -2.30 -24.25 6.43
N LEU A 315 -3.02 -25.37 6.44
CA LEU A 315 -2.43 -26.69 6.19
C LEU A 315 -1.84 -26.80 4.80
N ALA A 316 -2.54 -26.29 3.76
CA ALA A 316 -2.04 -26.28 2.38
C ALA A 316 -0.77 -25.44 2.26
N VAL A 317 -0.75 -24.23 2.85
CA VAL A 317 0.43 -23.35 2.87
C VAL A 317 1.59 -24.01 3.62
N ALA A 318 1.33 -24.62 4.79
CA ALA A 318 2.35 -25.33 5.55
C ALA A 318 2.94 -26.50 4.74
N ALA A 319 2.09 -27.30 4.09
CA ALA A 319 2.54 -28.38 3.23
C ALA A 319 3.41 -27.88 2.08
N VAL A 320 2.99 -26.80 1.40
CA VAL A 320 3.76 -26.18 0.32
C VAL A 320 5.10 -25.64 0.85
N ALA A 321 5.11 -24.98 2.02
CA ALA A 321 6.32 -24.45 2.63
C ALA A 321 7.32 -25.56 3.00
N VAL A 322 6.84 -26.66 3.58
CA VAL A 322 7.69 -27.81 3.93
C VAL A 322 8.25 -28.49 2.68
N VAL A 323 7.44 -28.64 1.61
CA VAL A 323 7.92 -29.22 0.34
C VAL A 323 8.94 -28.33 -0.34
N ALA A 324 8.74 -26.99 -0.28
CA ALA A 324 9.66 -26.06 -0.95
C ALA A 324 10.93 -25.78 -0.14
N PHE A 325 10.83 -25.65 1.19
CA PHE A 325 11.90 -25.13 2.03
C PHE A 325 12.35 -26.09 3.15
N GLY A 326 11.81 -27.31 3.20
CA GLY A 326 12.21 -28.33 4.17
C GLY A 326 12.11 -27.82 5.62
N ASP A 327 13.16 -28.10 6.40
CA ASP A 327 13.23 -27.72 7.83
C ASP A 327 13.23 -26.19 8.04
N GLY A 328 13.69 -25.40 7.07
CA GLY A 328 13.61 -23.94 7.09
C GLY A 328 12.21 -23.37 6.98
N ALA A 329 11.18 -24.20 6.68
CA ALA A 329 9.80 -23.76 6.65
C ALA A 329 9.31 -23.18 7.99
N LEU A 330 9.85 -23.67 9.13
CA LEU A 330 9.51 -23.17 10.46
C LEU A 330 10.07 -21.77 10.72
N GLU A 331 11.23 -21.45 10.13
CA GLU A 331 11.84 -20.13 10.23
C GLU A 331 10.98 -19.05 9.56
N SER A 332 10.13 -19.43 8.59
CA SER A 332 9.15 -18.52 8.01
C SER A 332 8.17 -17.92 9.03
N LEU A 333 8.00 -18.54 10.18
CA LEU A 333 7.20 -18.03 11.30
C LEU A 333 7.97 -16.97 12.10
N GLY A 334 9.30 -17.03 12.12
CA GLY A 334 10.19 -16.06 12.78
C GLY A 334 10.25 -14.70 12.07
N VAL A 335 9.95 -14.65 10.77
CA VAL A 335 9.92 -13.41 9.96
C VAL A 335 9.07 -12.30 10.60
N LEU A 336 8.04 -12.68 11.37
CA LEU A 336 7.20 -11.72 12.09
C LEU A 336 7.95 -10.98 13.21
N SER A 337 8.88 -11.65 13.90
CA SER A 337 9.68 -11.04 14.96
C SER A 337 10.76 -10.12 14.40
N ASP A 338 11.44 -10.54 13.36
CA ASP A 338 12.59 -9.83 12.81
C ASP A 338 12.23 -8.46 12.19
N ASN A 339 11.02 -8.35 11.65
CA ASN A 339 10.51 -7.06 11.18
C ASN A 339 10.17 -6.06 12.30
N GLN A 340 10.00 -6.53 13.54
CA GLN A 340 9.63 -5.65 14.65
C GLN A 340 10.84 -4.84 15.16
N ASP A 341 12.06 -5.31 14.94
CA ASP A 341 13.27 -4.60 15.37
C ASP A 341 13.64 -3.43 14.46
N ARG A 342 13.04 -3.37 13.28
CA ARG A 342 13.23 -2.28 12.33
C ARG A 342 12.44 -1.05 12.73
N THR A 343 13.07 0.11 12.58
CA THR A 343 12.43 1.41 12.83
C THR A 343 12.65 2.32 11.64
N SER A 344 11.57 2.86 11.08
CA SER A 344 11.69 3.89 10.06
C SER A 344 11.72 5.28 10.70
N ARG A 345 12.60 6.15 10.21
CA ARG A 345 12.83 7.51 10.70
C ARG A 345 11.54 8.33 10.93
N TRP A 346 10.53 8.05 10.14
CA TRP A 346 9.28 8.79 10.14
C TRP A 346 8.10 8.03 10.75
N SER A 347 8.33 6.87 11.36
CA SER A 347 7.27 6.22 12.13
C SER A 347 6.86 7.10 13.31
N LEU A 348 5.59 7.06 13.72
CA LEU A 348 5.13 7.86 14.85
C LEU A 348 5.87 7.52 16.16
N PRO A 349 6.18 6.22 16.47
CA PRO A 349 7.03 5.88 17.60
C PRO A 349 8.41 6.56 17.54
N GLN A 350 9.09 6.56 16.38
CA GLN A 350 10.38 7.22 16.24
C GLN A 350 10.26 8.73 16.40
N ARG A 351 9.28 9.37 15.77
CA ARG A 351 9.06 10.82 15.89
C ARG A 351 8.74 11.23 17.33
N ALA A 352 8.01 10.39 18.06
CA ALA A 352 7.76 10.60 19.48
C ALA A 352 9.07 10.47 20.31
N ALA A 353 9.91 9.49 19.99
CA ALA A 353 11.22 9.33 20.64
C ALA A 353 12.13 10.53 20.39
N ASP A 354 12.20 11.02 19.13
CA ASP A 354 12.98 12.23 18.77
C ASP A 354 12.50 13.46 19.54
N ALA A 355 11.17 13.66 19.64
CA ALA A 355 10.59 14.78 20.38
C ALA A 355 10.88 14.68 21.89
N LEU A 356 10.74 13.49 22.49
CA LEU A 356 11.08 13.27 23.90
C LEU A 356 12.57 13.46 24.16
N ALA A 357 13.44 13.00 23.29
CA ALA A 357 14.88 13.19 23.39
C ALA A 357 15.25 14.67 23.38
N SER A 358 14.63 15.46 22.50
CA SER A 358 14.86 16.91 22.41
C SER A 358 14.41 17.66 23.67
N LEU A 359 13.35 17.17 24.36
CA LEU A 359 12.83 17.78 25.59
C LEU A 359 13.61 17.37 26.84
N THR A 360 14.15 16.17 26.86
CA THR A 360 14.81 15.59 28.06
C THR A 360 16.33 15.65 28.01
N GLY A 361 16.92 16.01 26.87
CA GLY A 361 18.36 15.93 26.60
C GLY A 361 18.88 14.47 26.48
N GLY A 362 17.99 13.49 26.38
CA GLY A 362 18.32 12.08 26.25
C GLY A 362 18.63 11.65 24.81
N SER A 363 19.00 10.39 24.64
CA SER A 363 19.22 9.77 23.33
C SER A 363 17.90 9.21 22.75
N ALA A 364 17.56 9.57 21.51
CA ALA A 364 16.38 9.03 20.84
C ALA A 364 16.44 7.49 20.73
N GLY A 365 17.62 6.90 20.52
CA GLY A 365 17.83 5.46 20.48
C GLY A 365 17.51 4.75 21.80
N ALA A 366 17.75 5.42 22.95
CA ALA A 366 17.37 4.86 24.25
C ALA A 366 15.85 4.98 24.55
N ILE A 367 15.16 5.90 23.88
CA ILE A 367 13.73 6.18 24.13
C ILE A 367 12.83 5.44 23.14
N VAL A 368 13.34 5.04 21.97
CA VAL A 368 12.53 4.48 20.89
C VAL A 368 11.82 3.18 21.30
N ASP A 369 12.45 2.30 22.06
CA ASP A 369 11.83 1.07 22.51
C ASP A 369 10.66 1.32 23.46
N TYR A 370 10.80 2.34 24.33
CA TYR A 370 9.71 2.74 25.20
C TYR A 370 8.52 3.31 24.40
N THR A 371 8.77 4.17 23.42
CA THR A 371 7.70 4.72 22.57
C THR A 371 7.05 3.63 21.73
N ARG A 372 7.81 2.66 21.19
CA ARG A 372 7.27 1.47 20.50
C ARG A 372 6.33 0.68 21.41
N ALA A 373 6.73 0.41 22.65
CA ALA A 373 5.90 -0.30 23.63
C ALA A 373 4.61 0.46 23.93
N VAL A 374 4.69 1.80 24.13
CA VAL A 374 3.51 2.65 24.39
C VAL A 374 2.56 2.66 23.19
N PHE A 375 3.03 2.89 21.97
CA PHE A 375 2.20 2.88 20.78
C PHE A 375 1.59 1.50 20.51
N GLY A 376 2.35 0.41 20.76
CA GLY A 376 1.86 -0.96 20.68
C GLY A 376 0.75 -1.22 21.70
N ALA A 377 0.91 -0.81 22.94
CA ALA A 377 -0.11 -0.94 23.99
C ALA A 377 -1.38 -0.15 23.63
N LEU A 378 -1.24 1.09 23.16
CA LEU A 378 -2.36 1.91 22.70
C LEU A 378 -3.10 1.25 21.53
N PHE A 379 -2.37 0.66 20.60
CA PHE A 379 -2.98 -0.10 19.50
C PHE A 379 -3.76 -1.31 19.99
N VAL A 380 -3.20 -2.10 20.91
CA VAL A 380 -3.89 -3.28 21.48
C VAL A 380 -5.19 -2.87 22.16
N VAL A 381 -5.16 -1.79 22.96
CA VAL A 381 -6.37 -1.26 23.61
C VAL A 381 -7.39 -0.78 22.56
N ALA A 382 -6.95 -0.02 21.56
CA ALA A 382 -7.83 0.45 20.48
C ALA A 382 -8.44 -0.73 19.70
N LEU A 383 -7.64 -1.74 19.37
CA LEU A 383 -8.09 -2.95 18.69
C LEU A 383 -9.16 -3.70 19.53
N ALA A 384 -8.93 -3.89 20.84
CA ALA A 384 -9.87 -4.52 21.73
C ALA A 384 -11.21 -3.75 21.77
N LEU A 385 -11.16 -2.42 21.85
CA LEU A 385 -12.37 -1.58 21.83
C LEU A 385 -13.12 -1.67 20.48
N LEU A 386 -12.40 -1.69 19.37
CA LEU A 386 -12.98 -1.83 18.02
C LEU A 386 -13.61 -3.22 17.83
N LEU A 387 -12.95 -4.29 18.29
CA LEU A 387 -13.49 -5.64 18.26
C LEU A 387 -14.74 -5.76 19.13
N ARG A 388 -14.72 -5.20 20.35
CA ARG A 388 -15.92 -5.13 21.21
C ARG A 388 -17.05 -4.37 20.54
N ALA A 389 -16.77 -3.24 19.89
CA ALA A 389 -17.78 -2.46 19.18
C ALA A 389 -18.34 -3.23 17.95
N ALA A 390 -17.47 -3.92 17.21
CA ALA A 390 -17.89 -4.78 16.10
C ALA A 390 -18.76 -5.94 16.60
N TRP A 391 -18.36 -6.60 17.67
CA TRP A 391 -19.12 -7.69 18.29
C TRP A 391 -20.51 -7.28 18.75
N ARG A 392 -20.64 -6.14 19.42
CA ARG A 392 -21.94 -5.60 19.87
C ARG A 392 -22.90 -5.28 18.72
N ARG A 393 -22.35 -4.96 17.54
CA ARG A 393 -23.12 -4.58 16.35
C ARG A 393 -23.32 -5.73 15.37
N ARG A 394 -22.81 -6.94 15.63
CA ARG A 394 -22.81 -8.09 14.72
C ARG A 394 -24.20 -8.49 14.17
N ALA A 395 -25.26 -8.26 14.96
CA ALA A 395 -26.63 -8.59 14.56
C ALA A 395 -27.24 -7.64 13.52
N ARG A 396 -26.60 -6.49 13.20
CA ARG A 396 -27.15 -5.41 12.36
C ARG A 396 -26.64 -5.40 10.92
N ALA A 397 -26.27 -6.52 10.36
CA ALA A 397 -25.73 -6.71 9.01
C ALA A 397 -24.20 -6.65 8.89
N ILE A 398 -23.69 -7.40 7.89
CA ILE A 398 -22.29 -7.46 7.48
C ILE A 398 -21.80 -6.04 7.10
N ARG A 399 -21.16 -5.37 8.03
CA ARG A 399 -20.50 -4.06 7.80
C ARG A 399 -19.03 -4.15 8.28
N PRO A 400 -18.20 -4.99 7.66
CA PRO A 400 -16.83 -5.18 8.10
C PRO A 400 -15.92 -3.96 7.91
N PRO A 401 -16.11 -3.04 6.91
CA PRO A 401 -15.04 -2.12 6.57
C PRO A 401 -14.69 -1.10 7.65
N ARG A 402 -15.69 -0.55 8.36
CA ARG A 402 -15.44 0.59 9.27
C ARG A 402 -14.52 0.25 10.45
N PRO A 403 -14.83 -0.75 11.30
CA PRO A 403 -13.95 -1.06 12.43
C PRO A 403 -12.58 -1.58 11.99
N ALA A 404 -12.54 -2.41 10.93
CA ALA A 404 -11.30 -2.90 10.35
C ALA A 404 -10.43 -1.77 9.80
N GLY A 405 -11.03 -0.77 9.13
CA GLY A 405 -10.30 0.39 8.62
C GLY A 405 -9.68 1.22 9.74
N TRP A 406 -10.40 1.49 10.84
CA TRP A 406 -9.82 2.17 11.99
C TRP A 406 -8.74 1.35 12.69
N ALA A 407 -8.90 0.01 12.75
CA ALA A 407 -7.86 -0.88 13.27
C ALA A 407 -6.61 -0.87 12.39
N THR A 408 -6.78 -0.88 11.06
CA THR A 408 -5.65 -0.78 10.12
C THR A 408 -4.94 0.56 10.24
N LEU A 409 -5.66 1.68 10.33
CA LEU A 409 -5.07 2.99 10.57
C LEU A 409 -4.30 3.03 11.91
N GLY A 410 -4.90 2.45 12.97
CA GLY A 410 -4.24 2.33 14.27
C GLY A 410 -2.97 1.47 14.23
N LEU A 411 -2.99 0.35 13.49
CA LEU A 411 -1.82 -0.48 13.27
C LEU A 411 -0.70 0.31 12.58
N LEU A 412 -1.03 1.01 11.50
CA LEU A 412 -0.06 1.81 10.75
C LEU A 412 0.51 2.96 11.60
N ALA A 413 -0.32 3.60 12.41
CA ALA A 413 0.10 4.65 13.32
C ALA A 413 1.02 4.12 14.46
N ALA A 414 0.82 2.88 14.89
CA ALA A 414 1.64 2.24 15.93
C ALA A 414 2.87 1.51 15.38
N SER A 415 2.95 1.32 14.07
CA SER A 415 4.04 0.58 13.44
C SER A 415 5.37 1.34 13.56
N ALA A 416 6.40 0.69 14.06
CA ALA A 416 7.76 1.22 14.08
C ALA A 416 8.39 1.20 12.67
N TRP A 417 8.10 0.16 11.88
CA TRP A 417 8.46 0.09 10.48
C TRP A 417 7.29 0.57 9.62
N LEU A 418 7.35 1.82 9.19
CA LEU A 418 6.30 2.46 8.41
C LEU A 418 6.83 2.86 7.04
N VAL A 419 6.19 2.37 5.97
CA VAL A 419 6.58 2.57 4.58
C VAL A 419 5.38 2.96 3.70
N PRO A 420 5.60 3.74 2.64
CA PRO A 420 4.52 4.40 1.89
C PRO A 420 3.51 3.45 1.25
N TRP A 421 3.95 2.30 0.77
CA TRP A 421 3.08 1.31 0.12
C TRP A 421 2.06 0.66 1.04
N TYR A 422 2.22 0.78 2.37
CA TYR A 422 1.21 0.31 3.33
C TYR A 422 -0.12 1.08 3.23
N ALA A 423 -0.17 2.20 2.54
CA ALA A 423 -1.41 2.92 2.26
C ALA A 423 -2.47 2.03 1.58
N ILE A 424 -2.06 1.03 0.77
CA ILE A 424 -3.02 0.12 0.11
C ILE A 424 -3.79 -0.76 1.10
N TRP A 425 -3.24 -1.03 2.30
CA TRP A 425 -3.96 -1.83 3.32
C TRP A 425 -5.16 -1.09 3.89
N LEU A 426 -5.09 0.23 3.93
CA LEU A 426 -6.08 1.10 4.53
C LEU A 426 -7.15 1.57 3.53
N MET A 427 -6.72 1.95 2.32
CA MET A 427 -7.57 2.64 1.35
C MET A 427 -8.83 1.87 0.93
N PRO A 428 -8.82 0.54 0.65
CA PRO A 428 -10.02 -0.21 0.30
C PRO A 428 -11.05 -0.24 1.44
N LEU A 429 -10.60 -0.36 2.68
CA LEU A 429 -11.47 -0.36 3.87
C LEU A 429 -12.09 1.01 4.09
N ALA A 430 -11.31 2.08 3.98
CA ALA A 430 -11.76 3.45 4.11
C ALA A 430 -12.77 3.81 3.02
N ALA A 431 -12.49 3.44 1.78
CA ALA A 431 -13.32 3.69 0.62
C ALA A 431 -14.68 2.97 0.69
N LEU A 432 -14.69 1.72 1.17
CA LEU A 432 -15.91 0.95 1.38
C LEU A 432 -16.64 1.29 2.68
N SER A 433 -16.04 2.08 3.57
CA SER A 433 -16.70 2.56 4.77
C SER A 433 -17.72 3.67 4.46
N THR A 434 -18.80 3.75 5.27
CA THR A 434 -19.70 4.90 5.26
C THR A 434 -19.19 6.05 6.15
N ASP A 435 -18.07 5.85 6.80
CA ASP A 435 -17.47 6.82 7.71
C ASP A 435 -16.57 7.80 6.94
N ARG A 436 -17.10 8.98 6.65
CA ARG A 436 -16.33 10.04 5.98
C ARG A 436 -15.07 10.42 6.75
N ARG A 437 -15.10 10.33 8.10
CA ARG A 437 -13.94 10.65 8.94
C ARG A 437 -12.78 9.67 8.68
N LEU A 438 -13.11 8.38 8.51
CA LEU A 438 -12.10 7.37 8.17
C LEU A 438 -11.48 7.67 6.79
N LEU A 439 -12.27 7.99 5.78
CA LEU A 439 -11.74 8.32 4.46
C LEU A 439 -10.85 9.57 4.50
N VAL A 440 -11.28 10.62 5.19
CA VAL A 440 -10.48 11.85 5.37
C VAL A 440 -9.19 11.54 6.13
N ALA A 441 -9.26 10.82 7.26
CA ALA A 441 -8.09 10.43 8.02
C ALA A 441 -7.12 9.58 7.19
N SER A 442 -7.65 8.70 6.31
CA SER A 442 -6.82 7.88 5.41
C SER A 442 -6.11 8.72 4.34
N VAL A 443 -6.79 9.74 3.79
CA VAL A 443 -6.16 10.68 2.83
C VAL A 443 -5.11 11.54 3.53
N VAL A 444 -5.38 12.04 4.74
CA VAL A 444 -4.40 12.78 5.57
C VAL A 444 -3.19 11.87 5.89
N PHE A 445 -3.45 10.61 6.21
CA PHE A 445 -2.38 9.64 6.42
C PHE A 445 -1.56 9.42 5.13
N CYS A 446 -2.19 9.35 3.96
CA CYS A 446 -1.48 9.30 2.68
C CYS A 446 -0.62 10.57 2.48
N ALA A 447 -1.12 11.76 2.81
CA ALA A 447 -0.33 12.99 2.75
C ALA A 447 0.89 12.95 3.68
N TYR A 448 0.72 12.45 4.90
CA TYR A 448 1.83 12.22 5.83
C TYR A 448 2.84 11.23 5.25
N MET A 449 2.38 10.10 4.68
CA MET A 449 3.25 9.11 4.05
C MET A 449 4.00 9.69 2.84
N MET A 450 3.46 10.67 2.13
CA MET A 450 4.18 11.36 1.06
C MET A 450 5.35 12.20 1.58
N VAL A 451 5.22 12.82 2.74
CA VAL A 451 6.35 13.50 3.41
C VAL A 451 7.46 12.52 3.76
N ILE A 452 7.07 11.30 4.17
CA ILE A 452 8.01 10.21 4.52
C ILE A 452 8.66 9.60 3.28
N ALA A 453 7.85 9.41 2.23
CA ALA A 453 8.16 8.59 1.06
C ALA A 453 9.30 9.11 0.22
N ILE A 454 9.70 10.34 0.45
CA ILE A 454 10.68 10.99 -0.37
C ILE A 454 11.77 11.53 0.55
N PRO A 455 12.64 10.69 1.07
CA PRO A 455 13.93 11.18 1.44
C PRO A 455 14.59 11.66 0.15
N LEU A 456 14.95 12.93 0.09
CA LEU A 456 15.92 13.44 -0.88
C LEU A 456 17.30 12.77 -0.67
N GLU A 457 17.42 11.94 0.33
CA GLU A 457 18.55 11.08 0.62
C GLU A 457 18.21 9.66 0.19
N PRO A 458 19.05 9.00 -0.60
CA PRO A 458 18.91 7.58 -0.88
C PRO A 458 18.82 6.84 0.46
N PHE A 459 18.02 5.77 0.51
CA PHE A 459 17.97 4.87 1.65
C PHE A 459 19.40 4.52 2.06
N SER A 460 19.92 5.20 3.08
CA SER A 460 21.13 4.76 3.75
C SER A 460 20.75 3.54 4.55
N PRO A 461 21.32 2.38 4.29
CA PRO A 461 21.16 1.25 5.20
C PRO A 461 21.85 1.64 6.50
N HIS A 462 21.10 1.71 7.58
CA HIS A 462 21.64 1.69 8.94
C HIS A 462 21.34 0.34 9.53
#